data_bcc0c94f8fc51d45a104577af35db981
#
_entry.id   bcc0c94f8fc51d45a104577af35db981
#
_cell.length_a   1.000
_cell.length_b   1.000
_cell.length_c   1.000
_cell.angle_alpha   90.00
_cell.angle_beta   90.00
_cell.angle_gamma   90.00
#
_symmetry.space_group_name_H-M   'P 1'
#
loop_
_entity.id
_entity.type
_entity.pdbx_description
1 polymer ?
#
loop_
_entity_poly.entity_id
_entity_poly.type
_entity_poly.pdbx_seq_one_letter_code
_entity_poly.pdbx_strand_id
1 'polypeptide(L)'
;MMLPMLSATAEVSNDDTPPDHWSFRGLQRTLLPKVQNQASCRTDIDRFLSAALESRGLAFGPEADRSTLIRRVSFDLTGLPPTVEELSKYLSDSEEHAYERMVESYLSSLRYGERWGKHWLDIAGYADSNGYFDSDTERPLAYRYRDYVIRSINNDKPFDQFIREQLAGDELAKTDSAGEPTAESIELLEATHFLRNAQDGTADSNGNADEVIRDRRAVLDATVEIFGSALFGLTLQ
;
A
#
# COMPACT_ATOMS: atom_id res chain seq x y z
N MET A 1 -11.42 -40.49 -49.82
CA MET A 1 -12.42 -39.52 -49.34
C MET A 1 -11.73 -38.67 -48.29
N MET A 2 -11.24 -37.53 -48.74
CA MET A 2 -10.33 -36.66 -48.02
C MET A 2 -11.17 -35.50 -47.48
N LEU A 3 -11.31 -35.40 -46.13
CA LEU A 3 -12.00 -34.29 -45.48
C LEU A 3 -11.10 -33.05 -45.46
N PRO A 4 -11.59 -31.85 -45.76
CA PRO A 4 -10.80 -30.63 -45.66
C PRO A 4 -10.71 -30.19 -44.19
N MET A 5 -9.47 -29.94 -43.73
CA MET A 5 -9.22 -29.20 -42.48
C MET A 5 -9.65 -27.74 -42.65
N LEU A 6 -10.68 -27.31 -41.91
CA LEU A 6 -10.99 -25.91 -41.74
C LEU A 6 -9.96 -25.31 -40.79
N SER A 7 -9.08 -24.49 -41.31
CA SER A 7 -8.24 -23.58 -40.56
C SER A 7 -9.11 -22.40 -40.14
N ALA A 8 -9.51 -22.38 -38.87
CA ALA A 8 -10.12 -21.20 -38.26
C ALA A 8 -8.98 -20.25 -37.84
N THR A 9 -8.68 -19.27 -38.67
CA THR A 9 -7.90 -18.09 -38.25
C THR A 9 -8.83 -17.23 -37.39
N ALA A 10 -8.61 -17.21 -36.11
CA ALA A 10 -9.22 -16.19 -35.24
C ALA A 10 -8.63 -14.84 -35.67
N GLU A 11 -9.42 -14.00 -36.31
CA GLU A 11 -9.12 -12.58 -36.47
C GLU A 11 -9.13 -11.94 -35.08
N VAL A 12 -7.96 -11.60 -34.58
CA VAL A 12 -7.82 -10.69 -33.44
C VAL A 12 -8.26 -9.33 -33.94
N SER A 13 -9.46 -8.91 -33.62
CA SER A 13 -9.90 -7.54 -33.83
C SER A 13 -9.10 -6.65 -32.89
N ASN A 14 -8.07 -6.00 -33.40
CA ASN A 14 -7.42 -4.86 -32.75
C ASN A 14 -8.42 -3.69 -32.78
N ASP A 15 -9.34 -3.65 -31.84
CA ASP A 15 -10.07 -2.44 -31.52
C ASP A 15 -9.19 -1.60 -30.58
N ASP A 16 -8.28 -0.82 -31.16
CA ASP A 16 -7.35 0.09 -30.46
C ASP A 16 -8.06 1.31 -29.86
N THR A 17 -9.39 1.30 -29.77
CA THR A 17 -10.13 2.36 -29.11
C THR A 17 -9.97 2.21 -27.59
N PRO A 18 -9.30 3.17 -26.90
CA PRO A 18 -9.16 3.08 -25.44
C PRO A 18 -10.57 2.95 -24.81
N PRO A 19 -10.75 2.08 -23.83
CA PRO A 19 -12.05 1.92 -23.18
C PRO A 19 -12.51 3.28 -22.63
N ASP A 20 -13.75 3.71 -22.96
CA ASP A 20 -14.34 4.98 -22.51
C ASP A 20 -14.73 4.93 -21.02
N HIS A 21 -13.82 4.44 -20.18
CA HIS A 21 -13.98 4.39 -18.74
C HIS A 21 -13.27 5.59 -18.11
N TRP A 22 -13.90 6.19 -17.10
CA TRP A 22 -13.41 7.39 -16.44
C TRP A 22 -11.97 7.27 -15.92
N SER A 23 -11.54 6.07 -15.50
CA SER A 23 -10.19 5.83 -14.96
C SER A 23 -9.07 5.96 -16.01
N PHE A 24 -9.39 5.86 -17.30
CA PHE A 24 -8.43 6.03 -18.40
C PHE A 24 -8.42 7.46 -18.96
N ARG A 25 -9.31 8.32 -18.47
CA ARG A 25 -9.32 9.74 -18.87
C ARG A 25 -8.26 10.50 -18.08
N GLY A 26 -7.61 11.47 -18.71
CA GLY A 26 -6.70 12.37 -18.02
C GLY A 26 -7.40 13.10 -16.87
N LEU A 27 -6.67 13.35 -15.78
CA LEU A 27 -7.19 14.06 -14.61
C LEU A 27 -7.72 15.44 -15.02
N GLN A 28 -8.95 15.74 -14.62
CA GLN A 28 -9.59 17.02 -14.84
C GLN A 28 -9.96 17.63 -13.49
N ARG A 29 -9.79 18.96 -13.39
CA ARG A 29 -10.23 19.69 -12.21
C ARG A 29 -11.76 19.76 -12.20
N THR A 30 -12.39 19.04 -11.28
CA THR A 30 -13.84 19.03 -11.12
C THR A 30 -14.31 20.32 -10.45
N LEU A 31 -15.39 20.91 -10.96
CA LEU A 31 -16.03 22.05 -10.31
C LEU A 31 -16.70 21.60 -9.00
N LEU A 32 -16.49 22.41 -7.95
CA LEU A 32 -17.09 22.15 -6.66
C LEU A 32 -18.61 22.32 -6.75
N PRO A 33 -19.41 21.37 -6.25
CA PRO A 33 -20.85 21.47 -6.27
C PRO A 33 -21.32 22.61 -5.36
N LYS A 34 -22.43 23.23 -5.75
CA LYS A 34 -23.14 24.17 -4.88
C LYS A 34 -23.98 23.38 -3.88
N VAL A 35 -23.87 23.72 -2.60
CA VAL A 35 -24.59 23.08 -1.50
C VAL A 35 -25.39 24.11 -0.73
N GLN A 36 -26.50 23.69 -0.10
CA GLN A 36 -27.38 24.56 0.67
C GLN A 36 -26.70 25.03 1.98
N ASN A 37 -26.05 24.10 2.69
CA ASN A 37 -25.37 24.39 3.94
C ASN A 37 -23.84 24.41 3.75
N GLN A 38 -23.34 25.51 3.19
CA GLN A 38 -21.89 25.68 2.99
C GLN A 38 -21.11 25.82 4.30
N ALA A 39 -21.74 26.27 5.39
CA ALA A 39 -21.11 26.43 6.69
C ALA A 39 -20.72 25.09 7.34
N SER A 40 -21.35 23.99 6.96
CA SER A 40 -20.99 22.65 7.44
C SER A 40 -19.84 21.99 6.67
N CYS A 41 -19.34 22.64 5.62
CA CYS A 41 -18.25 22.12 4.79
C CYS A 41 -16.93 22.78 5.20
N ARG A 42 -16.01 21.99 5.72
CA ARG A 42 -14.64 22.43 6.10
C ARG A 42 -13.64 22.27 4.96
N THR A 43 -13.87 21.26 4.12
CA THR A 43 -13.01 20.89 2.99
C THR A 43 -13.81 20.83 1.68
N ASP A 44 -13.11 20.78 0.56
CA ASP A 44 -13.75 20.59 -0.75
C ASP A 44 -14.44 19.23 -0.85
N ILE A 45 -13.92 18.21 -0.17
CA ILE A 45 -14.54 16.87 -0.10
C ILE A 45 -15.92 16.95 0.56
N ASP A 46 -16.06 17.75 1.61
CA ASP A 46 -17.35 17.94 2.30
C ASP A 46 -18.43 18.47 1.37
N ARG A 47 -18.07 19.30 0.38
CA ARG A 47 -19.02 19.81 -0.61
C ARG A 47 -19.58 18.70 -1.49
N PHE A 48 -18.73 17.76 -1.93
CA PHE A 48 -19.20 16.61 -2.70
C PHE A 48 -20.08 15.69 -1.85
N LEU A 49 -19.68 15.45 -0.60
CA LEU A 49 -20.48 14.65 0.33
C LEU A 49 -21.82 15.33 0.66
N SER A 50 -21.80 16.63 0.95
CA SER A 50 -23.02 17.42 1.23
C SER A 50 -23.99 17.40 0.04
N ALA A 51 -23.50 17.62 -1.18
CA ALA A 51 -24.32 17.55 -2.38
C ALA A 51 -24.97 16.16 -2.57
N ALA A 52 -24.20 15.09 -2.32
CA ALA A 52 -24.73 13.73 -2.38
C ALA A 52 -25.77 13.43 -1.30
N LEU A 53 -25.58 13.96 -0.09
CA LEU A 53 -26.57 13.86 1.01
C LEU A 53 -27.83 14.66 0.69
N GLU A 54 -27.69 15.92 0.27
CA GLU A 54 -28.80 16.80 -0.08
C GLU A 54 -29.67 16.22 -1.20
N SER A 55 -29.05 15.57 -2.19
CA SER A 55 -29.80 14.89 -3.28
C SER A 55 -30.73 13.77 -2.79
N ARG A 56 -30.48 13.28 -1.57
CA ARG A 56 -31.28 12.24 -0.89
C ARG A 56 -32.12 12.78 0.27
N GLY A 57 -32.20 14.10 0.43
CA GLY A 57 -32.88 14.74 1.55
C GLY A 57 -32.20 14.54 2.91
N LEU A 58 -30.92 14.26 2.91
CA LEU A 58 -30.10 14.04 4.11
C LEU A 58 -29.14 15.21 4.33
N ALA A 59 -28.59 15.31 5.55
CA ALA A 59 -27.56 16.27 5.92
C ALA A 59 -26.50 15.59 6.78
N PHE A 60 -25.36 16.26 7.01
CA PHE A 60 -24.39 15.81 8.00
C PHE A 60 -25.03 15.72 9.39
N GLY A 61 -24.68 14.69 10.16
CA GLY A 61 -25.02 14.61 11.56
C GLY A 61 -24.28 15.68 12.40
N PRO A 62 -24.65 15.85 13.67
CA PRO A 62 -23.91 16.72 14.58
C PRO A 62 -22.47 16.22 14.75
N GLU A 63 -21.56 17.14 15.04
CA GLU A 63 -20.18 16.79 15.36
C GLU A 63 -20.12 15.88 16.59
N ALA A 64 -19.24 14.90 16.55
CA ALA A 64 -19.02 13.99 17.68
C ALA A 64 -18.38 14.75 18.86
N ASP A 65 -18.67 14.29 20.07
CA ASP A 65 -18.01 14.81 21.27
C ASP A 65 -16.50 14.54 21.27
N ARG A 66 -15.76 15.28 22.07
CA ARG A 66 -14.29 15.24 22.10
C ARG A 66 -13.75 13.86 22.46
N SER A 67 -14.40 13.11 23.31
CA SER A 67 -13.97 11.76 23.72
C SER A 67 -14.14 10.78 22.55
N THR A 68 -15.21 10.92 21.79
CA THR A 68 -15.43 10.15 20.57
C THR A 68 -14.44 10.51 19.46
N LEU A 69 -14.12 11.80 19.30
CA LEU A 69 -13.16 12.26 18.29
C LEU A 69 -11.76 11.69 18.53
N ILE A 70 -11.21 11.84 19.73
CA ILE A 70 -9.86 11.30 20.03
C ILE A 70 -9.82 9.78 19.88
N ARG A 71 -10.88 9.08 20.31
CA ARG A 71 -10.96 7.63 20.15
C ARG A 71 -10.92 7.23 18.68
N ARG A 72 -11.67 7.91 17.80
CA ARG A 72 -11.68 7.64 16.36
C ARG A 72 -10.31 7.89 15.74
N VAL A 73 -9.73 9.06 16.00
CA VAL A 73 -8.42 9.44 15.45
C VAL A 73 -7.33 8.47 15.92
N SER A 74 -7.30 8.10 17.19
CA SER A 74 -6.33 7.15 17.73
C SER A 74 -6.43 5.79 17.02
N PHE A 75 -7.63 5.23 16.88
CA PHE A 75 -7.82 3.97 16.17
C PHE A 75 -7.48 4.05 14.68
N ASP A 76 -7.83 5.14 14.02
CA ASP A 76 -7.55 5.31 12.59
C ASP A 76 -6.05 5.44 12.34
N LEU A 77 -5.34 6.23 13.14
CA LEU A 77 -3.94 6.53 12.92
C LEU A 77 -2.97 5.49 13.52
N THR A 78 -3.32 4.89 14.65
CA THR A 78 -2.42 3.96 15.34
C THR A 78 -2.96 2.54 15.52
N GLY A 79 -4.25 2.33 15.27
CA GLY A 79 -4.92 1.05 15.50
C GLY A 79 -5.18 0.73 16.99
N LEU A 80 -4.89 1.67 17.90
CA LEU A 80 -4.97 1.49 19.33
C LEU A 80 -5.91 2.53 19.97
N PRO A 81 -6.53 2.22 21.13
CA PRO A 81 -7.27 3.21 21.90
C PRO A 81 -6.32 4.28 22.46
N PRO A 82 -6.80 5.51 22.69
CA PRO A 82 -6.02 6.52 23.39
C PRO A 82 -5.70 6.07 24.82
N THR A 83 -4.53 6.46 25.33
CA THR A 83 -4.22 6.30 26.73
C THR A 83 -5.05 7.25 27.62
N VAL A 84 -5.10 6.99 28.90
CA VAL A 84 -5.81 7.86 29.85
C VAL A 84 -5.20 9.26 29.88
N GLU A 85 -3.88 9.34 29.76
CA GLU A 85 -3.12 10.59 29.71
C GLU A 85 -3.43 11.41 28.45
N GLU A 86 -3.44 10.78 27.27
CA GLU A 86 -3.79 11.42 26.01
C GLU A 86 -5.22 11.92 26.01
N LEU A 87 -6.16 11.09 26.50
CA LEU A 87 -7.56 11.47 26.66
C LEU A 87 -7.70 12.68 27.58
N SER A 88 -7.09 12.64 28.77
CA SER A 88 -7.16 13.71 29.75
C SER A 88 -6.56 15.01 29.24
N LYS A 89 -5.41 14.93 28.56
CA LYS A 89 -4.74 16.06 27.92
C LYS A 89 -5.64 16.72 26.88
N TYR A 90 -6.23 15.93 25.97
CA TYR A 90 -7.10 16.48 24.95
C TYR A 90 -8.40 17.05 25.49
N LEU A 91 -9.04 16.41 26.48
CA LEU A 91 -10.29 16.89 27.07
C LEU A 91 -10.10 18.20 27.86
N SER A 92 -8.94 18.41 28.47
CA SER A 92 -8.61 19.63 29.19
C SER A 92 -8.06 20.77 28.32
N ASP A 93 -7.65 20.49 27.08
CA ASP A 93 -7.12 21.48 26.15
C ASP A 93 -8.26 22.30 25.55
N SER A 94 -8.48 23.53 26.03
CA SER A 94 -9.50 24.46 25.54
C SER A 94 -8.97 25.47 24.50
N GLU A 95 -7.70 25.36 24.15
CA GLU A 95 -7.08 26.29 23.19
C GLU A 95 -7.56 26.05 21.76
N GLU A 96 -7.44 27.09 20.94
CA GLU A 96 -7.66 26.98 19.50
C GLU A 96 -6.73 25.91 18.89
N HIS A 97 -7.20 25.17 17.90
CA HIS A 97 -6.45 24.08 17.25
C HIS A 97 -6.10 22.88 18.15
N ALA A 98 -6.83 22.66 19.24
CA ALA A 98 -6.63 21.49 20.10
C ALA A 98 -6.83 20.17 19.35
N TYR A 99 -7.76 20.14 18.37
CA TYR A 99 -8.01 18.95 17.55
C TYR A 99 -6.81 18.66 16.65
N GLU A 100 -6.30 19.68 15.95
CA GLU A 100 -5.15 19.57 15.06
C GLU A 100 -3.91 19.10 15.81
N ARG A 101 -3.65 19.68 17.02
CA ARG A 101 -2.53 19.22 17.87
C ARG A 101 -2.67 17.77 18.30
N MET A 102 -3.87 17.31 18.60
CA MET A 102 -4.13 15.93 18.95
C MET A 102 -3.88 15.01 17.74
N VAL A 103 -4.34 15.38 16.53
CA VAL A 103 -4.07 14.63 15.29
C VAL A 103 -2.57 14.57 15.03
N GLU A 104 -1.86 15.70 15.10
CA GLU A 104 -0.42 15.77 14.87
C GLU A 104 0.37 14.88 15.85
N SER A 105 -0.07 14.80 17.08
CA SER A 105 0.57 13.93 18.08
C SER A 105 0.48 12.44 17.71
N TYR A 106 -0.60 12.00 17.07
CA TYR A 106 -0.75 10.63 16.59
C TYR A 106 -0.01 10.39 15.27
N LEU A 107 0.01 11.37 14.36
CA LEU A 107 0.80 11.29 13.13
C LEU A 107 2.31 11.19 13.41
N SER A 108 2.79 11.87 14.47
CA SER A 108 4.19 11.82 14.91
C SER A 108 4.53 10.58 15.76
N SER A 109 3.56 9.72 16.05
CA SER A 109 3.78 8.50 16.82
C SER A 109 4.43 7.41 15.96
N LEU A 110 5.41 6.69 16.53
CA LEU A 110 6.00 5.52 15.86
C LEU A 110 4.97 4.44 15.50
N ARG A 111 3.86 4.39 16.23
CA ARG A 111 2.75 3.46 15.97
C ARG A 111 1.97 3.78 14.70
N TYR A 112 2.10 5.01 14.16
CA TYR A 112 1.54 5.35 12.87
C TYR A 112 2.15 4.48 11.75
N GLY A 113 3.47 4.38 11.71
CA GLY A 113 4.15 3.52 10.75
C GLY A 113 3.85 2.03 10.95
N GLU A 114 3.72 1.55 12.20
CA GLU A 114 3.30 0.16 12.47
C GLU A 114 1.90 -0.11 11.92
N ARG A 115 0.95 0.82 12.14
CA ARG A 115 -0.43 0.70 11.67
C ARG A 115 -0.54 0.74 10.15
N TRP A 116 0.09 1.74 9.52
CA TRP A 116 -0.04 1.98 8.09
C TRP A 116 0.92 1.12 7.26
N GLY A 117 2.08 0.76 7.83
CA GLY A 117 3.01 -0.21 7.25
C GLY A 117 2.39 -1.58 7.02
N LYS A 118 1.49 -2.00 7.90
CA LYS A 118 0.75 -3.25 7.73
C LYS A 118 0.00 -3.30 6.40
N HIS A 119 -0.65 -2.21 5.99
CA HIS A 119 -1.42 -2.19 4.74
C HIS A 119 -0.52 -2.38 3.51
N TRP A 120 0.68 -1.78 3.54
CA TRP A 120 1.66 -2.02 2.50
C TRP A 120 2.19 -3.45 2.53
N LEU A 121 2.53 -3.97 3.70
CA LEU A 121 3.03 -5.33 3.87
C LEU A 121 2.02 -6.39 3.41
N ASP A 122 0.73 -6.17 3.68
CA ASP A 122 -0.36 -7.05 3.21
C ASP A 122 -0.41 -7.05 1.66
N ILE A 123 -0.31 -5.88 1.01
CA ILE A 123 -0.31 -5.75 -0.46
C ILE A 123 0.96 -6.35 -1.07
N ALA A 124 2.11 -6.17 -0.41
CA ALA A 124 3.41 -6.69 -0.83
C ALA A 124 3.56 -8.20 -0.62
N GLY A 125 2.59 -8.87 0.01
CA GLY A 125 2.64 -10.30 0.28
C GLY A 125 3.72 -10.69 1.31
N TYR A 126 4.02 -9.78 2.28
CA TYR A 126 5.04 -10.03 3.30
C TYR A 126 4.71 -11.26 4.16
N ALA A 127 5.72 -12.11 4.37
CA ALA A 127 5.66 -13.24 5.29
C ALA A 127 7.04 -13.51 5.92
N ASP A 128 7.03 -14.04 7.15
CA ASP A 128 8.23 -14.45 7.87
C ASP A 128 8.77 -15.82 7.42
N SER A 129 8.06 -16.46 6.48
CA SER A 129 8.46 -17.74 5.88
C SER A 129 8.34 -17.69 4.35
N ASN A 130 8.83 -18.74 3.66
CA ASN A 130 8.78 -18.82 2.21
C ASN A 130 7.38 -19.18 1.66
N GLY A 131 6.45 -19.58 2.53
CA GLY A 131 5.07 -19.92 2.18
C GLY A 131 4.93 -21.19 1.34
N TYR A 132 5.99 -21.99 1.17
CA TYR A 132 5.93 -23.21 0.38
C TYR A 132 5.27 -24.34 1.18
N PHE A 133 4.27 -24.97 0.61
CA PHE A 133 3.36 -25.80 1.36
C PHE A 133 3.95 -27.16 1.79
N ASP A 134 4.94 -27.70 1.05
CA ASP A 134 5.62 -28.96 1.39
C ASP A 134 6.75 -28.77 2.42
N SER A 135 7.39 -27.59 2.44
CA SER A 135 8.49 -27.26 3.34
C SER A 135 8.53 -25.77 3.59
N ASP A 136 7.73 -25.32 4.54
CA ASP A 136 7.67 -23.91 4.89
C ASP A 136 8.89 -23.50 5.74
N THR A 137 9.88 -22.90 5.07
CA THR A 137 11.14 -22.50 5.68
C THR A 137 11.07 -21.05 6.15
N GLU A 138 11.55 -20.77 7.35
CA GLU A 138 11.64 -19.42 7.90
C GLU A 138 12.57 -18.52 7.07
N ARG A 139 12.20 -17.24 6.98
CA ARG A 139 13.02 -16.14 6.43
C ARG A 139 13.57 -15.28 7.56
N PRO A 140 14.69 -15.65 8.18
CA PRO A 140 15.17 -15.03 9.45
C PRO A 140 15.42 -13.53 9.36
N LEU A 141 15.58 -12.98 8.16
CA LEU A 141 15.85 -11.56 7.92
C LEU A 141 14.65 -10.81 7.33
N ALA A 142 13.50 -11.44 7.14
CA ALA A 142 12.32 -10.79 6.57
C ALA A 142 11.87 -9.56 7.38
N TYR A 143 12.01 -9.62 8.72
CA TYR A 143 11.67 -8.51 9.61
C TYR A 143 12.37 -7.19 9.24
N ARG A 144 13.54 -7.24 8.59
CA ARG A 144 14.27 -6.03 8.17
C ARG A 144 13.48 -5.23 7.12
N TYR A 145 12.83 -5.93 6.19
CA TYR A 145 11.94 -5.29 5.23
C TYR A 145 10.71 -4.68 5.90
N ARG A 146 10.08 -5.40 6.81
CA ARG A 146 8.97 -4.85 7.62
C ARG A 146 9.41 -3.57 8.33
N ASP A 147 10.57 -3.60 8.97
CA ASP A 147 11.09 -2.45 9.72
C ASP A 147 11.47 -1.29 8.78
N TYR A 148 11.99 -1.58 7.56
CA TYR A 148 12.18 -0.59 6.50
C TYR A 148 10.86 0.10 6.12
N VAL A 149 9.79 -0.66 5.90
CA VAL A 149 8.47 -0.13 5.55
C VAL A 149 7.94 0.77 6.67
N ILE A 150 8.02 0.32 7.93
CA ILE A 150 7.60 1.11 9.11
C ILE A 150 8.37 2.41 9.21
N ARG A 151 9.70 2.36 9.08
CA ARG A 151 10.56 3.57 9.11
C ARG A 151 10.24 4.52 7.97
N SER A 152 10.04 4.00 6.75
CA SER A 152 9.72 4.81 5.58
C SER A 152 8.43 5.61 5.76
N ILE A 153 7.38 4.98 6.32
CA ILE A 153 6.11 5.65 6.60
C ILE A 153 6.25 6.67 7.74
N ASN A 154 6.95 6.33 8.83
CA ASN A 154 7.18 7.25 9.94
C ASN A 154 8.03 8.48 9.55
N ASN A 155 8.87 8.34 8.53
CA ASN A 155 9.69 9.43 7.99
C ASN A 155 9.01 10.18 6.84
N ASP A 156 7.73 9.89 6.57
CA ASP A 156 6.97 10.47 5.46
C ASP A 156 7.75 10.40 4.13
N LYS A 157 8.40 9.24 3.87
CA LYS A 157 9.22 9.04 2.66
C LYS A 157 8.36 9.26 1.41
N PRO A 158 8.77 10.10 0.45
CA PRO A 158 8.04 10.29 -0.80
C PRO A 158 7.73 8.95 -1.48
N PHE A 159 6.49 8.76 -1.92
CA PHE A 159 6.02 7.47 -2.43
C PHE A 159 6.79 7.00 -3.67
N ASP A 160 7.19 7.90 -4.55
CA ASP A 160 8.01 7.60 -5.72
C ASP A 160 9.42 7.11 -5.31
N GLN A 161 10.01 7.69 -4.27
CA GLN A 161 11.26 7.22 -3.70
C GLN A 161 11.09 5.85 -3.06
N PHE A 162 10.04 5.66 -2.26
CA PHE A 162 9.72 4.40 -1.60
C PHE A 162 9.59 3.24 -2.61
N ILE A 163 8.90 3.47 -3.74
CA ILE A 163 8.77 2.46 -4.80
C ILE A 163 10.11 2.23 -5.51
N ARG A 164 10.85 3.27 -5.83
CA ARG A 164 12.15 3.16 -6.51
C ARG A 164 13.15 2.36 -5.71
N GLU A 165 13.21 2.57 -4.39
CA GLU A 165 14.08 1.81 -3.50
C GLU A 165 13.72 0.33 -3.43
N GLN A 166 12.44 -0.01 -3.48
CA GLN A 166 11.99 -1.40 -3.47
C GLN A 166 12.26 -2.15 -4.78
N LEU A 167 12.27 -1.44 -5.92
CA LEU A 167 12.49 -2.04 -7.23
C LEU A 167 13.96 -2.06 -7.65
N ALA A 168 14.77 -1.12 -7.19
CA ALA A 168 16.15 -0.91 -7.64
C ALA A 168 17.09 -0.49 -6.49
N GLY A 169 16.79 -0.85 -5.25
CA GLY A 169 17.59 -0.48 -4.10
C GLY A 169 19.02 -1.04 -4.16
N ASP A 170 19.20 -2.21 -4.73
CA ASP A 170 20.52 -2.83 -4.96
C ASP A 170 21.36 -2.00 -5.96
N GLU A 171 20.77 -1.53 -7.04
CA GLU A 171 21.43 -0.64 -8.01
C GLU A 171 21.76 0.73 -7.38
N LEU A 172 20.85 1.25 -6.55
CA LEU A 172 21.03 2.52 -5.85
C LEU A 172 22.12 2.42 -4.76
N ALA A 173 22.24 1.28 -4.10
CA ALA A 173 23.21 1.03 -3.04
C ALA A 173 24.67 1.02 -3.52
N LYS A 174 24.93 0.93 -4.83
CA LYS A 174 26.29 0.90 -5.45
C LYS A 174 27.23 -0.06 -4.73
N THR A 175 26.76 -1.27 -4.49
CA THR A 175 27.48 -2.30 -3.70
C THR A 175 28.77 -2.80 -4.33
N ASP A 176 29.07 -2.41 -5.57
CA ASP A 176 30.32 -2.77 -6.28
C ASP A 176 31.57 -2.04 -5.73
N SER A 177 31.37 -1.10 -4.83
CA SER A 177 32.48 -0.40 -4.18
C SER A 177 33.03 -1.29 -3.07
N ALA A 178 34.36 -1.55 -3.07
CA ALA A 178 35.07 -2.38 -2.11
C ALA A 178 35.12 -1.76 -0.67
N GLY A 179 34.04 -1.13 -0.23
CA GLY A 179 33.87 -0.51 1.08
C GLY A 179 32.89 -1.27 1.97
N GLU A 180 32.94 -1.04 3.28
CA GLU A 180 31.93 -1.54 4.20
C GLU A 180 30.56 -0.92 3.88
N PRO A 181 29.46 -1.70 3.97
CA PRO A 181 28.12 -1.18 3.72
C PRO A 181 27.78 -0.03 4.68
N THR A 182 27.31 1.08 4.13
CA THR A 182 26.77 2.19 4.95
C THR A 182 25.36 1.88 5.44
N ALA A 183 24.89 2.57 6.45
CA ALA A 183 23.51 2.43 6.92
C ALA A 183 22.50 2.70 5.79
N GLU A 184 22.79 3.66 4.90
CA GLU A 184 21.97 3.98 3.73
C GLU A 184 21.95 2.83 2.72
N SER A 185 23.12 2.25 2.39
CA SER A 185 23.18 1.11 1.46
C SER A 185 22.49 -0.12 2.02
N ILE A 186 22.55 -0.35 3.34
CA ILE A 186 21.82 -1.43 4.01
C ILE A 186 20.32 -1.22 3.87
N GLU A 187 19.83 0.00 4.13
CA GLU A 187 18.39 0.33 4.01
C GLU A 187 17.88 0.12 2.58
N LEU A 188 18.65 0.51 1.57
CA LEU A 188 18.33 0.28 0.17
C LEU A 188 18.26 -1.21 -0.17
N LEU A 189 19.15 -2.03 0.38
CA LEU A 189 19.12 -3.48 0.20
C LEU A 189 17.93 -4.12 0.95
N GLU A 190 17.58 -3.63 2.15
CA GLU A 190 16.39 -4.07 2.87
C GLU A 190 15.11 -3.82 2.07
N ALA A 191 15.04 -2.70 1.35
CA ALA A 191 13.90 -2.34 0.50
C ALA A 191 13.67 -3.36 -0.61
N THR A 192 14.71 -3.90 -1.23
CA THR A 192 14.60 -4.86 -2.36
C THR A 192 13.98 -6.20 -1.97
N HIS A 193 13.79 -6.47 -0.68
CA HIS A 193 13.08 -7.67 -0.23
C HIS A 193 11.63 -7.72 -0.77
N PHE A 194 11.04 -6.59 -1.15
CA PHE A 194 9.77 -6.53 -1.87
C PHE A 194 9.70 -7.56 -3.02
N LEU A 195 10.77 -7.71 -3.80
CA LEU A 195 10.87 -8.65 -4.91
C LEU A 195 11.04 -10.12 -4.46
N ARG A 196 11.10 -10.37 -3.16
CA ARG A 196 11.28 -11.71 -2.57
C ARG A 196 10.11 -12.17 -1.72
N ASN A 197 9.01 -11.44 -1.71
CA ASN A 197 7.84 -11.78 -0.91
C ASN A 197 7.02 -12.93 -1.51
N ALA A 198 7.19 -13.24 -2.81
CA ALA A 198 6.52 -14.36 -3.45
C ALA A 198 6.85 -15.69 -2.75
N GLN A 199 5.91 -16.63 -2.81
CA GLN A 199 6.14 -18.01 -2.38
C GLN A 199 7.33 -18.61 -3.12
N ASP A 200 8.27 -19.26 -2.40
CA ASP A 200 9.52 -19.76 -2.97
C ASP A 200 9.82 -21.19 -2.51
N GLY A 201 9.61 -22.16 -3.41
CA GLY A 201 9.93 -23.58 -3.23
C GLY A 201 11.28 -24.02 -3.81
N THR A 202 12.08 -23.08 -4.35
CA THR A 202 13.32 -23.42 -5.09
C THR A 202 14.34 -24.19 -4.26
N ALA A 203 14.34 -24.02 -2.93
CA ALA A 203 15.25 -24.73 -2.02
C ALA A 203 14.92 -26.23 -1.86
N ASP A 204 13.66 -26.62 -2.14
CA ASP A 204 13.16 -27.99 -1.87
C ASP A 204 13.24 -28.93 -3.08
N SER A 205 13.72 -28.45 -4.23
CA SER A 205 13.81 -29.21 -5.48
C SER A 205 14.83 -30.36 -5.49
N ASN A 206 15.48 -30.66 -4.35
CA ASN A 206 16.43 -31.76 -4.17
C ASN A 206 17.50 -31.89 -5.29
N GLY A 207 17.85 -30.78 -5.95
CA GLY A 207 18.82 -30.74 -7.04
C GLY A 207 18.29 -31.21 -8.39
N ASN A 208 17.00 -31.49 -8.53
CA ASN A 208 16.35 -31.77 -9.82
C ASN A 208 16.29 -30.49 -10.65
N ALA A 209 17.07 -30.42 -11.74
CA ALA A 209 17.18 -29.22 -12.56
C ALA A 209 15.84 -28.77 -13.17
N ASP A 210 14.97 -29.69 -13.56
CA ASP A 210 13.67 -29.38 -14.17
C ASP A 210 12.69 -28.81 -13.12
N GLU A 211 12.76 -29.29 -11.87
CA GLU A 211 11.99 -28.75 -10.76
C GLU A 211 12.48 -27.36 -10.38
N VAL A 212 13.80 -27.15 -10.28
CA VAL A 212 14.37 -25.81 -10.02
C VAL A 212 13.90 -24.78 -11.06
N ILE A 213 13.89 -25.15 -12.35
CA ILE A 213 13.44 -24.25 -13.43
C ILE A 213 11.94 -23.94 -13.29
N ARG A 214 11.13 -24.95 -12.99
CA ARG A 214 9.68 -24.79 -12.81
C ARG A 214 9.38 -23.88 -11.63
N ASP A 215 10.03 -24.14 -10.48
CA ASP A 215 9.79 -23.39 -9.25
C ASP A 215 10.27 -21.93 -9.39
N ARG A 216 11.40 -21.70 -10.03
CA ARG A 216 11.84 -20.33 -10.37
C ARG A 216 10.87 -19.56 -11.25
N ARG A 217 10.23 -20.23 -12.22
CA ARG A 217 9.19 -19.60 -13.05
C ARG A 217 7.97 -19.24 -12.19
N ALA A 218 7.52 -20.14 -11.33
CA ALA A 218 6.42 -19.87 -10.42
C ALA A 218 6.70 -18.69 -9.49
N VAL A 219 7.93 -18.58 -8.96
CA VAL A 219 8.36 -17.42 -8.15
C VAL A 219 8.32 -16.13 -8.96
N LEU A 220 8.81 -16.15 -10.21
CA LEU A 220 8.78 -14.96 -11.08
C LEU A 220 7.35 -14.53 -11.40
N ASP A 221 6.48 -15.48 -11.75
CA ASP A 221 5.08 -15.22 -12.05
C ASP A 221 4.38 -14.59 -10.83
N ALA A 222 4.54 -15.18 -9.64
CA ALA A 222 3.99 -14.64 -8.41
C ALA A 222 4.58 -13.26 -8.04
N THR A 223 5.87 -13.02 -8.31
CA THR A 223 6.49 -11.69 -8.09
C THR A 223 5.87 -10.65 -9.03
N VAL A 224 5.63 -11.00 -10.30
CA VAL A 224 4.97 -10.11 -11.26
C VAL A 224 3.52 -9.83 -10.87
N GLU A 225 2.80 -10.82 -10.34
CA GLU A 225 1.44 -10.63 -9.81
C GLU A 225 1.42 -9.65 -8.61
N ILE A 226 2.34 -9.83 -7.65
CA ILE A 226 2.48 -8.91 -6.50
C ILE A 226 2.80 -7.51 -7.01
N PHE A 227 3.76 -7.37 -7.92
CA PHE A 227 4.14 -6.09 -8.53
C PHE A 227 2.95 -5.42 -9.23
N GLY A 228 2.22 -6.17 -10.08
CA GLY A 228 1.07 -5.67 -10.82
C GLY A 228 -0.06 -5.23 -9.89
N SER A 229 -0.37 -6.01 -8.87
CA SER A 229 -1.43 -5.69 -7.91
C SER A 229 -1.05 -4.55 -6.97
N ALA A 230 0.18 -4.54 -6.44
CA ALA A 230 0.63 -3.55 -5.48
C ALA A 230 0.78 -2.15 -6.09
N LEU A 231 1.31 -2.04 -7.32
CA LEU A 231 1.65 -0.76 -7.94
C LEU A 231 0.60 -0.25 -8.92
N PHE A 232 -0.10 -1.14 -9.60
CA PHE A 232 -1.04 -0.77 -10.68
C PHE A 232 -2.48 -1.17 -10.38
N GLY A 233 -2.74 -1.93 -9.31
CA GLY A 233 -4.06 -2.49 -9.03
C GLY A 233 -4.54 -3.46 -10.12
N LEU A 234 -3.62 -4.11 -10.83
CA LEU A 234 -3.90 -5.03 -11.92
C LEU A 234 -3.78 -6.47 -11.43
N THR A 235 -4.77 -7.31 -11.76
CA THR A 235 -4.64 -8.76 -11.64
C THR A 235 -4.02 -9.27 -12.93
N LEU A 236 -2.79 -9.76 -12.84
CA LEU A 236 -2.08 -10.40 -13.96
C LEU A 236 -2.34 -11.91 -13.89
N GLN A 237 -2.79 -12.50 -14.99
CA GLN A 237 -3.03 -13.95 -15.14
C GLN A 237 -2.16 -14.52 -16.25
#